data_c4c403ba66faba3f019353964b680f79
#
_entry.id   c4c403ba66faba3f019353964b680f79
#
_cell.length_a   1.000
_cell.length_b   1.000
_cell.length_c   1.000
_cell.angle_alpha   90.00
_cell.angle_beta   90.00
_cell.angle_gamma   90.00
#
_symmetry.space_group_name_H-M   'P 1'
#
loop_
_entity.id
_entity.type
_entity.pdbx_description
1 polymer ?
#
loop_
_entity_poly.entity_id
_entity_poly.type
_entity_poly.pdbx_seq_one_letter_code
_entity_poly.pdbx_strand_id
1 'polypeptide(L)'
;MKFKNFVKSLASSGVIYNRGVEELPLADRWLASPTAMMLIPPSVRSVTAAAIQEMPQGISKMLDQIGHTDYAVLSEAIMPYPDGAIKDCVRVYKTLAGDISVKISNDDWKLIEKTDTCEILYAYDIDTNTDVGKALLVKSFPVLPGDEEELVGIIFPISDEI
;
A
#
# COMPACT_ATOMS: atom_id res chain seq x y z
N MET A 1 -9.25 2.68 -2.27
CA MET A 1 -8.75 1.48 -2.98
C MET A 1 -9.87 0.48 -3.25
N LYS A 2 -9.70 -0.31 -4.27
CA LYS A 2 -10.70 -1.28 -4.77
C LYS A 2 -10.58 -2.61 -4.03
N PHE A 3 -11.08 -2.69 -2.81
CA PHE A 3 -10.94 -3.86 -1.95
C PHE A 3 -11.53 -5.14 -2.56
N LYS A 4 -12.71 -5.06 -3.16
CA LYS A 4 -13.35 -6.23 -3.79
C LYS A 4 -12.51 -6.80 -4.94
N ASN A 5 -11.88 -5.93 -5.71
CA ASN A 5 -10.99 -6.34 -6.80
C ASN A 5 -9.73 -7.00 -6.25
N PHE A 6 -9.21 -6.50 -5.14
CA PHE A 6 -8.06 -7.08 -4.47
C PHE A 6 -8.36 -8.49 -3.96
N VAL A 7 -9.46 -8.66 -3.25
CA VAL A 7 -9.93 -9.98 -2.78
C VAL A 7 -10.04 -10.96 -3.95
N LYS A 8 -10.67 -10.51 -5.04
CA LYS A 8 -10.84 -11.35 -6.23
C LYS A 8 -9.51 -11.74 -6.87
N SER A 9 -8.56 -10.82 -6.96
CA SER A 9 -7.23 -11.07 -7.54
C SER A 9 -6.41 -12.07 -6.74
N LEU A 10 -6.53 -12.05 -5.41
CA LEU A 10 -5.81 -12.96 -4.52
C LEU A 10 -6.46 -14.34 -4.45
N ALA A 11 -7.76 -14.46 -4.76
CA ALA A 11 -8.53 -15.65 -4.51
C ALA A 11 -8.39 -16.09 -3.04
N SER A 12 -7.72 -17.20 -2.76
CA SER A 12 -7.45 -17.66 -1.38
C SER A 12 -5.96 -17.60 -1.00
N SER A 13 -5.13 -16.97 -1.82
CA SER A 13 -3.68 -16.94 -1.61
C SER A 13 -3.19 -15.79 -0.70
N GLY A 14 -4.06 -14.84 -0.38
CA GLY A 14 -3.69 -13.71 0.47
C GLY A 14 -3.43 -14.11 1.92
N VAL A 15 -2.73 -13.25 2.63
CA VAL A 15 -2.45 -13.40 4.07
C VAL A 15 -3.14 -12.27 4.81
N ILE A 16 -3.78 -12.59 5.93
CA ILE A 16 -4.34 -11.57 6.82
C ILE A 16 -3.33 -11.28 7.92
N TYR A 17 -2.90 -10.02 7.99
CA TYR A 17 -2.07 -9.52 9.08
C TYR A 17 -2.94 -8.83 10.13
N ASN A 18 -2.80 -9.27 11.38
CA ASN A 18 -3.37 -8.59 12.52
C ASN A 18 -2.33 -7.64 13.12
N ARG A 19 -2.71 -6.39 13.28
CA ARG A 19 -1.90 -5.41 13.98
C ARG A 19 -2.67 -4.94 15.21
N GLY A 20 -2.07 -5.06 16.38
CA GLY A 20 -2.61 -4.50 17.59
C GLY A 20 -3.01 -5.53 18.64
N VAL A 21 -3.57 -5.02 19.71
CA VAL A 21 -3.87 -5.74 20.93
C VAL A 21 -5.09 -6.64 20.71
N GLU A 22 -5.07 -7.84 21.24
CA GLU A 22 -6.17 -8.82 21.21
C GLU A 22 -7.52 -8.26 21.68
N GLU A 23 -7.50 -7.14 22.41
CA GLU A 23 -8.67 -6.50 23.00
C GLU A 23 -9.53 -5.69 22.00
N LEU A 24 -9.03 -5.43 20.80
CA LEU A 24 -9.76 -4.72 19.75
C LEU A 24 -9.91 -5.59 18.51
N PRO A 25 -10.82 -6.57 18.52
CA PRO A 25 -10.89 -7.64 17.50
C PRO A 25 -11.22 -7.16 16.09
N LEU A 26 -11.55 -5.90 15.89
CA LEU A 26 -11.89 -5.33 14.58
C LEU A 26 -10.90 -4.27 14.09
N ALA A 27 -9.95 -3.86 14.94
CA ALA A 27 -8.97 -2.85 14.56
C ALA A 27 -7.81 -3.49 13.80
N ASP A 28 -7.44 -2.86 12.69
CA ASP A 28 -6.21 -3.10 11.94
C ASP A 28 -5.97 -4.54 11.49
N ARG A 29 -6.94 -5.11 10.78
CA ARG A 29 -6.72 -6.30 9.97
C ARG A 29 -6.43 -5.91 8.53
N TRP A 30 -5.35 -6.44 7.98
CA TRP A 30 -4.88 -6.14 6.65
C TRP A 30 -4.84 -7.39 5.79
N LEU A 31 -5.45 -7.34 4.61
CA LEU A 31 -5.28 -8.39 3.61
C LEU A 31 -4.05 -8.05 2.77
N ALA A 32 -3.13 -8.98 2.65
CA ALA A 32 -1.84 -8.76 2.01
C ALA A 32 -1.54 -9.74 0.88
N SER A 33 -0.94 -9.19 -0.17
CA SER A 33 -0.20 -9.91 -1.20
C SER A 33 1.31 -9.70 -0.98
N PRO A 34 2.20 -10.29 -1.79
CA PRO A 34 3.64 -9.99 -1.70
C PRO A 34 4.00 -8.52 -1.96
N THR A 35 3.14 -7.77 -2.66
CA THR A 35 3.47 -6.40 -3.10
C THR A 35 2.52 -5.33 -2.60
N ALA A 36 1.40 -5.70 -2.00
CA ALA A 36 0.41 -4.72 -1.53
C ALA A 36 -0.36 -5.25 -0.34
N MET A 37 -0.90 -4.34 0.45
CA MET A 37 -1.84 -4.68 1.52
C MET A 37 -2.93 -3.63 1.62
N MET A 38 -4.13 -4.08 1.95
CA MET A 38 -5.29 -3.22 2.16
C MET A 38 -5.93 -3.47 3.52
N LEU A 39 -6.33 -2.39 4.16
CA LEU A 39 -7.12 -2.46 5.38
C LEU A 39 -8.47 -3.13 5.07
N ILE A 40 -8.82 -4.17 5.83
CA ILE A 40 -10.10 -4.84 5.68
C ILE A 40 -11.19 -3.91 6.23
N PRO A 41 -12.15 -3.49 5.40
CA PRO A 41 -13.22 -2.60 5.87
C PRO A 41 -14.01 -3.23 7.03
N PRO A 42 -14.44 -2.44 8.02
CA PRO A 42 -15.23 -2.96 9.15
C PRO A 42 -16.55 -3.64 8.74
N SER A 43 -17.10 -3.27 7.58
CA SER A 43 -18.31 -3.86 7.02
C SER A 43 -18.09 -5.27 6.48
N VAL A 44 -16.86 -5.68 6.24
CA VAL A 44 -16.51 -7.00 5.73
C VAL A 44 -16.31 -7.96 6.88
N ARG A 45 -17.19 -8.95 6.99
CA ARG A 45 -17.21 -9.90 8.13
C ARG A 45 -16.19 -11.01 7.98
N SER A 46 -15.95 -11.48 6.75
CA SER A 46 -15.01 -12.56 6.50
C SER A 46 -14.31 -12.39 5.17
N VAL A 47 -13.06 -12.76 5.13
CA VAL A 47 -12.22 -12.84 3.93
C VAL A 47 -11.51 -14.17 3.96
N THR A 48 -11.55 -14.90 2.84
CA THR A 48 -10.78 -16.14 2.72
C THR A 48 -9.31 -15.81 2.52
N ALA A 49 -8.45 -16.44 3.31
CA ALA A 49 -7.01 -16.24 3.24
C ALA A 49 -6.25 -17.55 3.44
N ALA A 50 -5.03 -17.61 2.92
CA ALA A 50 -4.15 -18.77 3.11
C ALA A 50 -3.66 -18.88 4.54
N ALA A 51 -3.46 -17.75 5.22
CA ALA A 51 -2.97 -17.70 6.59
C ALA A 51 -3.45 -16.43 7.30
N ILE A 52 -3.54 -16.50 8.62
CA ILE A 52 -3.78 -15.35 9.49
C ILE A 52 -2.60 -15.31 10.46
N GLN A 53 -1.90 -14.19 10.53
CA GLN A 53 -0.71 -14.04 11.36
C GLN A 53 -0.55 -12.61 11.87
N GLU A 54 0.33 -12.43 12.85
CA GLU A 54 0.71 -11.09 13.29
C GLU A 54 1.44 -10.34 12.18
N MET A 55 1.22 -9.04 12.13
CA MET A 55 1.91 -8.19 11.16
C MET A 55 3.43 -8.25 11.39
N PRO A 56 4.23 -8.44 10.33
CA PRO A 56 5.68 -8.40 10.45
C PRO A 56 6.17 -7.10 11.10
N GLN A 57 7.17 -7.19 11.96
CA GLN A 57 7.69 -6.04 12.70
C GLN A 57 8.16 -4.90 11.79
N GLY A 58 8.78 -5.21 10.65
CA GLY A 58 9.22 -4.21 9.70
C GLY A 58 8.07 -3.36 9.15
N ILE A 59 6.95 -3.99 8.84
CA ILE A 59 5.75 -3.30 8.35
C ILE A 59 5.11 -2.51 9.49
N SER A 60 5.03 -3.08 10.69
CA SER A 60 4.46 -2.39 11.85
C SER A 60 5.26 -1.14 12.21
N LYS A 61 6.58 -1.21 12.19
CA LYS A 61 7.46 -0.05 12.40
C LYS A 61 7.27 1.02 11.31
N MET A 62 7.10 0.59 10.06
CA MET A 62 6.80 1.49 8.95
C MET A 62 5.49 2.25 9.18
N LEU A 63 4.44 1.56 9.64
CA LEU A 63 3.16 2.16 9.96
C LEU A 63 3.25 3.16 11.12
N ASP A 64 4.14 2.94 12.07
CA ASP A 64 4.38 3.87 13.18
C ASP A 64 5.02 5.20 12.72
N GLN A 65 5.59 5.23 11.52
CA GLN A 65 6.25 6.41 10.94
C GLN A 65 5.38 7.18 9.94
N ILE A 66 4.08 6.93 9.90
CA ILE A 66 3.16 7.57 8.93
C ILE A 66 3.18 9.10 8.97
N GLY A 67 3.61 9.71 10.07
CA GLY A 67 3.77 11.16 10.18
C GLY A 67 4.88 11.76 9.29
N HIS A 68 5.73 10.92 8.67
CA HIS A 68 6.86 11.34 7.84
C HIS A 68 6.61 10.97 6.38
N THR A 69 5.56 11.53 5.80
CA THR A 69 5.15 11.26 4.44
C THR A 69 5.03 12.53 3.62
N ASP A 70 5.28 12.41 2.32
CA ASP A 70 5.09 13.50 1.36
C ASP A 70 4.07 13.09 0.30
N TYR A 71 3.22 14.01 -0.09
CA TYR A 71 2.27 13.79 -1.17
C TYR A 71 2.98 13.37 -2.45
N ALA A 72 2.39 12.41 -3.14
CA ALA A 72 2.93 11.88 -4.37
C ALA A 72 1.84 11.82 -5.45
N VAL A 73 2.26 12.09 -6.67
CA VAL A 73 1.40 12.04 -7.84
C VAL A 73 1.96 11.08 -8.87
N LEU A 74 1.08 10.48 -9.66
CA LEU A 74 1.48 9.65 -10.78
C LEU A 74 2.24 10.53 -11.79
N SER A 75 3.50 10.20 -12.00
CA SER A 75 4.39 10.95 -12.88
C SER A 75 4.43 10.36 -14.29
N GLU A 76 4.61 9.04 -14.37
CA GLU A 76 4.76 8.37 -15.67
C GLU A 76 4.43 6.89 -15.58
N ALA A 77 4.26 6.28 -16.75
CA ALA A 77 4.17 4.84 -16.91
C ALA A 77 5.32 4.40 -17.81
N ILE A 78 6.13 3.49 -17.32
CA ILE A 78 7.30 2.98 -18.05
C ILE A 78 6.99 1.56 -18.53
N MET A 79 7.16 1.33 -19.82
CA MET A 79 7.11 -0.02 -20.38
C MET A 79 8.45 -0.70 -20.11
N PRO A 80 8.45 -1.85 -19.40
CA PRO A 80 9.71 -2.53 -19.07
C PRO A 80 10.42 -3.10 -20.30
N TYR A 81 9.65 -3.37 -21.38
CA TYR A 81 10.16 -3.90 -22.64
C TYR A 81 9.57 -3.12 -23.81
N PRO A 82 10.32 -2.88 -24.91
CA PRO A 82 9.81 -2.16 -26.08
C PRO A 82 8.54 -2.76 -26.69
N ASP A 83 8.40 -4.08 -26.61
CA ASP A 83 7.23 -4.81 -27.14
C ASP A 83 6.25 -5.24 -26.02
N GLY A 84 6.39 -4.68 -24.83
CA GLY A 84 5.55 -5.03 -23.68
C GLY A 84 4.10 -4.57 -23.82
N ALA A 85 3.19 -5.34 -23.26
CA ALA A 85 1.79 -4.94 -23.16
C ALA A 85 1.60 -3.88 -22.05
N ILE A 86 0.57 -3.04 -22.18
CA ILE A 86 0.22 -2.02 -21.15
C ILE A 86 0.09 -2.63 -19.76
N LYS A 87 -0.39 -3.86 -19.67
CA LYS A 87 -0.52 -4.60 -18.39
C LYS A 87 0.80 -4.79 -17.66
N ASP A 88 1.92 -4.76 -18.37
CA ASP A 88 3.25 -4.98 -17.81
C ASP A 88 3.99 -3.67 -17.49
N CYS A 89 3.35 -2.52 -17.71
CA CYS A 89 3.98 -1.25 -17.45
C CYS A 89 4.18 -1.01 -15.95
N VAL A 90 5.20 -0.22 -15.64
CA VAL A 90 5.52 0.22 -14.29
C VAL A 90 4.98 1.63 -14.11
N ARG A 91 4.29 1.86 -13.02
CA ARG A 91 3.76 3.19 -12.67
C ARG A 91 4.71 3.87 -11.69
N VAL A 92 5.11 5.09 -12.01
CA VAL A 92 6.05 5.86 -11.21
C VAL A 92 5.31 6.99 -10.50
N TYR A 93 5.36 6.97 -9.17
CA TYR A 93 4.89 8.07 -8.33
C TYR A 93 6.07 8.89 -7.85
N LYS A 94 5.91 10.20 -7.88
CA LYS A 94 6.94 11.15 -7.40
C LYS A 94 6.33 12.11 -6.39
N THR A 95 7.14 12.53 -5.43
CA THR A 95 6.78 13.64 -4.56
C THR A 95 6.64 14.93 -5.38
N LEU A 96 5.90 15.92 -4.85
CA LEU A 96 5.70 17.19 -5.54
C LEU A 96 7.03 17.91 -5.82
N ALA A 97 8.03 17.75 -4.96
CA ALA A 97 9.38 18.28 -5.19
C ALA A 97 10.16 17.48 -6.24
N GLY A 98 9.70 16.28 -6.59
CA GLY A 98 10.34 15.44 -7.60
C GLY A 98 11.62 14.74 -7.18
N ASP A 99 12.01 14.87 -5.91
CA ASP A 99 13.26 14.33 -5.36
C ASP A 99 13.16 12.84 -5.00
N ILE A 100 11.95 12.32 -4.81
CA ILE A 100 11.74 10.94 -4.42
C ILE A 100 10.66 10.29 -5.27
N SER A 101 10.92 9.06 -5.67
CA SER A 101 10.01 8.29 -6.49
C SER A 101 9.87 6.85 -5.99
N VAL A 102 8.71 6.28 -6.29
CA VAL A 102 8.36 4.89 -6.03
C VAL A 102 7.80 4.29 -7.32
N LYS A 103 8.29 3.11 -7.67
CA LYS A 103 7.79 2.35 -8.82
C LYS A 103 6.92 1.21 -8.34
N ILE A 104 5.72 1.12 -8.87
CA ILE A 104 4.78 0.06 -8.53
C ILE A 104 4.32 -0.68 -9.79
N SER A 105 3.85 -1.91 -9.61
CA SER A 105 3.31 -2.69 -10.73
C SER A 105 2.00 -2.10 -11.24
N ASN A 106 1.71 -2.34 -12.52
CA ASN A 106 0.44 -1.92 -13.11
C ASN A 106 -0.76 -2.61 -12.43
N ASP A 107 -0.62 -3.85 -12.01
CA ASP A 107 -1.69 -4.58 -11.33
C ASP A 107 -2.03 -3.94 -9.98
N ASP A 108 -1.04 -3.55 -9.20
CA ASP A 108 -1.26 -2.84 -7.95
C ASP A 108 -1.81 -1.43 -8.20
N TRP A 109 -1.33 -0.74 -9.24
CA TRP A 109 -1.85 0.57 -9.62
C TRP A 109 -3.34 0.55 -9.94
N LYS A 110 -3.85 -0.50 -10.58
CA LYS A 110 -5.27 -0.65 -10.89
C LYS A 110 -6.17 -0.73 -9.65
N LEU A 111 -5.62 -1.01 -8.49
CA LEU A 111 -6.36 -1.08 -7.22
C LEU A 111 -6.60 0.31 -6.63
N ILE A 112 -5.90 1.33 -7.09
CA ILE A 112 -6.06 2.70 -6.63
C ILE A 112 -7.27 3.32 -7.32
N GLU A 113 -8.17 3.94 -6.56
CA GLU A 113 -9.30 4.67 -7.11
C GLU A 113 -8.90 6.10 -7.49
N LYS A 114 -9.61 6.69 -8.43
CA LYS A 114 -9.33 8.06 -8.90
C LYS A 114 -9.47 9.10 -7.78
N THR A 115 -10.29 8.82 -6.79
CA THR A 115 -10.52 9.71 -5.64
C THR A 115 -9.51 9.49 -4.51
N ASP A 116 -8.71 8.44 -4.58
CA ASP A 116 -7.68 8.17 -3.58
C ASP A 116 -6.54 9.17 -3.73
N THR A 117 -5.92 9.51 -2.60
CA THR A 117 -4.68 10.28 -2.56
C THR A 117 -3.52 9.38 -2.19
N CYS A 118 -2.34 9.69 -2.69
CA CYS A 118 -1.14 8.91 -2.45
C CYS A 118 -0.07 9.75 -1.76
N GLU A 119 0.68 9.10 -0.88
CA GLU A 119 1.84 9.69 -0.21
C GLU A 119 2.99 8.69 -0.27
N ILE A 120 4.22 9.19 -0.35
CA ILE A 120 5.40 8.33 -0.24
C ILE A 120 5.89 8.37 1.19
N LEU A 121 5.99 7.20 1.80
CA LEU A 121 6.59 7.01 3.11
C LEU A 121 8.05 6.62 2.94
N TYR A 122 8.92 7.30 3.69
CA TYR A 122 10.31 6.89 3.88
C TYR A 122 10.46 6.34 5.27
N ALA A 123 10.75 5.08 5.38
CA ALA A 123 11.10 4.49 6.65
C ALA A 123 12.61 4.59 6.86
N TYR A 124 12.99 5.32 7.89
CA TYR A 124 14.38 5.48 8.29
C TYR A 124 14.55 4.94 9.70
N ASP A 125 15.46 4.02 9.88
CA ASP A 125 15.78 3.50 11.20
C ASP A 125 16.83 4.40 11.86
N ILE A 126 16.40 5.12 12.90
CA ILE A 126 17.24 6.03 13.66
C ILE A 126 18.37 5.28 14.39
N ASP A 127 18.08 4.08 14.87
CA ASP A 127 19.04 3.30 15.66
C ASP A 127 20.20 2.77 14.80
N THR A 128 19.90 2.38 13.56
CA THR A 128 20.91 1.85 12.63
C THR A 128 21.41 2.87 11.60
N ASN A 129 20.79 4.04 11.55
CA ASN A 129 21.08 5.10 10.56
C ASN A 129 20.96 4.59 9.11
N THR A 130 19.98 3.70 8.86
CA THR A 130 19.76 3.09 7.54
C THR A 130 18.34 3.33 7.05
N ASP A 131 18.21 3.46 5.72
CA ASP A 131 16.90 3.44 5.06
C ASP A 131 16.27 2.05 5.20
N VAL A 132 15.11 1.96 5.86
CA VAL A 132 14.38 0.70 6.02
C VAL A 132 13.54 0.39 4.77
N GLY A 133 13.24 1.40 3.97
CA GLY A 133 12.51 1.23 2.72
C GLY A 133 11.56 2.37 2.42
N LYS A 134 10.96 2.29 1.24
CA LYS A 134 9.92 3.19 0.77
C LYS A 134 8.64 2.42 0.56
N ALA A 135 7.51 3.10 0.68
CA ALA A 135 6.21 2.55 0.33
C ALA A 135 5.29 3.63 -0.19
N LEU A 136 4.35 3.26 -1.04
CA LEU A 136 3.28 4.13 -1.47
C LEU A 136 2.08 3.90 -0.54
N LEU A 137 1.72 4.92 0.21
CA LEU A 137 0.52 4.92 1.03
C LEU A 137 -0.65 5.40 0.21
N VAL A 138 -1.77 4.72 0.31
CA VAL A 138 -3.02 5.09 -0.36
C VAL A 138 -4.04 5.47 0.68
N LYS A 139 -4.58 6.68 0.58
CA LYS A 139 -5.57 7.22 1.50
C LYS A 139 -6.89 7.47 0.77
N SER A 140 -7.98 7.10 1.41
CA SER A 140 -9.32 7.35 0.87
C SER A 140 -9.71 8.80 1.03
N PHE A 141 -10.49 9.30 0.07
CA PHE A 141 -11.10 10.63 0.19
C PHE A 141 -12.20 10.60 1.26
N PRO A 142 -12.29 11.64 2.11
CA PRO A 142 -13.34 11.71 3.13
C PRO A 142 -14.73 11.71 2.50
N VAL A 143 -15.63 10.87 3.05
CA VAL A 143 -17.02 10.78 2.58
C VAL A 143 -17.87 11.94 3.09
N LEU A 144 -17.56 12.44 4.29
CA LEU A 144 -18.28 13.55 4.93
C LEU A 144 -17.38 14.78 5.06
N PRO A 145 -17.96 16.00 4.90
CA PRO A 145 -17.20 17.23 5.14
C PRO A 145 -16.64 17.26 6.57
N GLY A 146 -15.34 17.52 6.68
CA GLY A 146 -14.66 17.58 7.97
C GLY A 146 -14.01 16.29 8.43
N ASP A 147 -14.26 15.15 7.76
CA ASP A 147 -13.54 13.91 8.02
C ASP A 147 -12.12 13.99 7.47
N GLU A 148 -11.20 13.35 8.14
CA GLU A 148 -9.83 13.21 7.67
C GLU A 148 -9.70 12.08 6.65
N GLU A 149 -8.69 12.17 5.79
CA GLU A 149 -8.30 11.08 4.91
C GLU A 149 -7.86 9.85 5.73
N GLU A 150 -8.34 8.68 5.34
CA GLU A 150 -8.03 7.42 6.02
C GLU A 150 -7.02 6.60 5.22
N LEU A 151 -5.99 6.09 5.90
CA LEU A 151 -5.08 5.13 5.27
C LEU A 151 -5.85 3.82 5.00
N VAL A 152 -5.92 3.44 3.73
CA VAL A 152 -6.65 2.24 3.29
C VAL A 152 -5.78 1.20 2.65
N GLY A 153 -4.57 1.54 2.24
CA GLY A 153 -3.68 0.59 1.60
C GLY A 153 -2.23 1.03 1.57
N ILE A 154 -1.37 0.06 1.35
CA ILE A 154 0.07 0.25 1.18
C ILE A 154 0.50 -0.60 -0.01
N ILE A 155 1.24 0.02 -0.92
CA ILE A 155 1.84 -0.68 -2.05
C ILE A 155 3.35 -0.60 -1.89
N PHE A 156 3.99 -1.76 -1.87
CA PHE A 156 5.44 -1.86 -1.79
C PHE A 156 6.05 -1.69 -3.17
N PRO A 157 7.17 -0.97 -3.28
CA PRO A 157 7.80 -0.75 -4.57
C PRO A 157 8.38 -2.05 -5.13
N ILE A 158 8.39 -2.12 -6.45
CA ILE A 158 9.17 -3.15 -7.14
C ILE A 158 10.65 -2.78 -7.06
N SER A 159 11.51 -3.80 -7.09
CA SER A 159 12.94 -3.60 -7.04
C SER A 159 13.46 -2.83 -8.25
N ASP A 160 14.39 -1.91 -8.01
CA ASP A 160 15.07 -1.17 -9.08
C ASP A 160 16.09 -2.02 -9.86
N GLU A 161 16.30 -3.26 -9.45
CA GLU A 161 17.28 -4.20 -10.04
C GLU A 161 16.74 -4.95 -11.27
N ILE A 162 15.91 -4.33 -12.04
CA ILE A 162 15.47 -4.94 -13.29
C ILE A 162 16.13 -4.24 -14.46
#